data_a2764995d0eaf0c4443ae99331de5816
#
_entry.id   a2764995d0eaf0c4443ae99331de5816
#
_cell.length_a   1.000
_cell.length_b   1.000
_cell.length_c   1.000
_cell.angle_alpha   90.00
_cell.angle_beta   90.00
_cell.angle_gamma   90.00
#
_symmetry.space_group_name_H-M   'P 1'
#
loop_
_entity.id
_entity.type
_entity.pdbx_description
1 polymer ?
#
loop_
_entity_poly.entity_id
_entity_poly.type
_entity_poly.pdbx_seq_one_letter_code
_entity_poly.pdbx_strand_id
1 'polypeptide(L)'
;MNSTKKKSTKNKITFANGANRGGVLGTEIVLPENYSPNDQEEFMNDNQLEFFRQRLLSWKSELLEEAMDTKDNLSSEGLQRPDIADRAQVESNASIQLRTRDRERKLISKIDSALRRIDLKTYGYCEDTGEPIGLGRLKARPIASLSVQAQERHEKNERVYKDE
;
A
#
# COMPACT_ATOMS: atom_id res chain seq x y z
N MET A 1 33.63 -38.50 4.35
CA MET A 1 33.13 -37.26 4.96
C MET A 1 32.52 -36.40 3.85
N ASN A 2 31.22 -36.60 3.58
CA ASN A 2 30.51 -35.94 2.49
C ASN A 2 29.71 -34.79 3.03
N SER A 3 30.11 -33.57 2.67
CA SER A 3 29.41 -32.34 3.00
C SER A 3 28.38 -32.00 1.90
N THR A 4 27.10 -32.20 2.18
CA THR A 4 26.01 -31.96 1.26
C THR A 4 25.61 -30.48 1.34
N LYS A 5 25.96 -29.71 0.33
CA LYS A 5 25.47 -28.31 0.11
C LYS A 5 23.98 -28.34 -0.23
N LYS A 6 23.14 -27.85 0.67
CA LYS A 6 21.73 -27.50 0.38
C LYS A 6 21.67 -26.29 -0.56
N LYS A 7 21.23 -26.52 -1.79
CA LYS A 7 20.86 -25.46 -2.74
C LYS A 7 19.52 -24.87 -2.30
N SER A 8 19.53 -23.59 -1.92
CA SER A 8 18.32 -22.79 -1.73
C SER A 8 17.72 -22.47 -3.09
N THR A 9 16.57 -23.04 -3.38
CA THR A 9 15.78 -22.76 -4.58
C THR A 9 15.04 -21.46 -4.35
N LYS A 10 15.48 -20.37 -4.98
CA LYS A 10 14.73 -19.11 -5.04
C LYS A 10 13.53 -19.33 -5.93
N ASN A 11 12.33 -19.31 -5.36
CA ASN A 11 11.08 -19.31 -6.10
C ASN A 11 10.99 -18.01 -6.94
N LYS A 12 11.04 -18.21 -8.23
CA LYS A 12 10.80 -17.17 -9.24
C LYS A 12 9.29 -17.08 -9.40
N ILE A 13 8.66 -16.11 -8.75
CA ILE A 13 7.23 -15.83 -8.94
C ILE A 13 7.12 -15.05 -10.25
N THR A 14 6.77 -15.76 -11.32
CA THR A 14 6.37 -15.17 -12.59
C THR A 14 4.88 -14.87 -12.51
N PHE A 15 4.51 -13.61 -12.34
CA PHE A 15 3.12 -13.19 -12.50
C PHE A 15 2.80 -13.07 -13.99
N ALA A 16 2.24 -14.16 -14.55
CA ALA A 16 1.50 -14.09 -15.79
C ALA A 16 0.05 -13.74 -15.44
N ASN A 17 -0.36 -12.49 -15.60
CA ASN A 17 -1.76 -12.13 -15.54
C ASN A 17 -2.14 -11.30 -16.76
N GLY A 18 -2.71 -11.99 -17.72
CA GLY A 18 -3.51 -11.40 -18.75
C GLY A 18 -4.84 -10.92 -18.17
N ALA A 19 -5.04 -9.61 -18.14
CA ALA A 19 -6.35 -8.98 -18.19
C ALA A 19 -6.19 -7.64 -18.91
N ASN A 20 -6.24 -7.72 -20.21
CA ASN A 20 -6.38 -6.62 -21.14
C ASN A 20 -7.69 -5.86 -20.86
N ARG A 21 -7.60 -4.57 -20.53
CA ARG A 21 -8.65 -3.58 -20.85
C ARG A 21 -8.03 -2.21 -21.10
N GLY A 22 -7.91 -1.90 -22.38
CA GLY A 22 -8.09 -0.60 -23.00
C GLY A 22 -7.28 0.58 -22.42
N GLY A 23 -6.08 0.78 -22.90
CA GLY A 23 -5.33 2.01 -22.70
C GLY A 23 -3.95 1.85 -23.32
N VAL A 24 -3.74 2.58 -24.42
CA VAL A 24 -2.47 2.94 -25.05
C VAL A 24 -1.32 1.93 -24.87
N LEU A 25 -0.80 1.42 -25.96
CA LEU A 25 0.43 0.61 -26.09
C LEU A 25 1.56 1.17 -25.18
N GLY A 26 1.56 0.75 -23.93
CA GLY A 26 2.64 1.00 -22.98
C GLY A 26 3.66 -0.12 -23.15
N THR A 27 4.84 0.19 -23.62
CA THR A 27 6.01 -0.68 -23.51
C THR A 27 6.12 -1.13 -22.07
N GLU A 28 6.08 -2.44 -21.84
CA GLU A 28 6.28 -3.03 -20.52
C GLU A 28 7.69 -2.64 -20.05
N ILE A 29 7.77 -1.72 -19.10
CA ILE A 29 9.04 -1.23 -18.57
C ILE A 29 9.57 -2.30 -17.63
N VAL A 30 10.64 -2.97 -18.05
CA VAL A 30 11.35 -3.93 -17.20
C VAL A 30 12.39 -3.17 -16.38
N LEU A 31 12.15 -3.06 -15.08
CA LEU A 31 13.11 -2.42 -14.17
C LEU A 31 14.35 -3.31 -13.97
N PRO A 32 15.56 -2.71 -13.91
CA PRO A 32 16.77 -3.43 -13.54
C PRO A 32 16.63 -4.10 -12.16
N GLU A 33 17.26 -5.28 -11.98
CA GLU A 33 17.37 -5.91 -10.68
C GLU A 33 18.05 -4.92 -9.70
N ASN A 34 17.42 -4.66 -8.54
CA ASN A 34 17.86 -3.70 -7.53
C ASN A 34 17.73 -2.21 -7.90
N TYR A 35 16.86 -1.85 -8.86
CA TYR A 35 16.57 -0.45 -9.14
C TYR A 35 16.00 0.25 -7.89
N SER A 36 16.54 1.42 -7.57
CA SER A 36 16.02 2.31 -6.52
C SER A 36 16.02 3.74 -7.06
N PRO A 37 14.87 4.41 -7.06
CA PRO A 37 14.78 5.80 -7.49
C PRO A 37 15.81 6.69 -6.79
N ASN A 38 16.45 7.58 -7.54
CA ASN A 38 17.42 8.52 -7.00
C ASN A 38 17.16 9.94 -7.55
N ASP A 39 17.73 10.95 -6.88
CA ASP A 39 17.52 12.35 -7.23
C ASP A 39 18.41 12.82 -8.41
N GLN A 40 19.25 11.93 -8.98
CA GLN A 40 20.10 12.22 -10.14
C GLN A 40 19.34 12.02 -11.46
N GLU A 41 18.22 11.32 -11.40
CA GLU A 41 17.35 11.09 -12.55
C GLU A 41 16.29 12.19 -12.65
N GLU A 42 15.69 12.33 -13.82
CA GLU A 42 14.49 13.17 -13.97
C GLU A 42 13.39 12.72 -13.02
N PHE A 43 12.81 13.67 -12.30
CA PHE A 43 11.77 13.39 -11.30
C PHE A 43 10.52 12.78 -11.94
N MET A 44 10.08 11.66 -11.41
CA MET A 44 8.93 10.87 -11.90
C MET A 44 9.07 10.44 -13.36
N ASN A 45 10.30 10.06 -13.77
CA ASN A 45 10.52 9.38 -15.03
C ASN A 45 9.77 8.02 -15.06
N ASP A 46 9.63 7.43 -16.22
CA ASP A 46 8.86 6.20 -16.41
C ASP A 46 9.38 5.04 -15.52
N ASN A 47 10.68 4.94 -15.27
CA ASN A 47 11.27 3.91 -14.39
C ASN A 47 10.86 4.15 -12.92
N GLN A 48 10.89 5.39 -12.46
CA GLN A 48 10.45 5.74 -11.10
C GLN A 48 8.96 5.48 -10.92
N LEU A 49 8.13 5.83 -11.88
CA LEU A 49 6.69 5.56 -11.86
C LEU A 49 6.40 4.06 -11.80
N GLU A 50 7.11 3.27 -12.62
CA GLU A 50 6.94 1.81 -12.60
C GLU A 50 7.42 1.18 -11.28
N PHE A 51 8.51 1.68 -10.70
CA PHE A 51 8.97 1.24 -9.37
C PHE A 51 7.90 1.47 -8.30
N PHE A 52 7.30 2.66 -8.26
CA PHE A 52 6.24 2.94 -7.28
C PHE A 52 4.96 2.16 -7.60
N ARG A 53 4.64 1.93 -8.87
CA ARG A 53 3.52 1.08 -9.29
C ARG A 53 3.66 -0.34 -8.74
N GLN A 54 4.80 -0.98 -8.96
CA GLN A 54 5.06 -2.33 -8.49
C GLN A 54 5.00 -2.43 -6.97
N ARG A 55 5.59 -1.45 -6.28
CA ARG A 55 5.56 -1.38 -4.81
C ARG A 55 4.15 -1.22 -4.25
N LEU A 56 3.31 -0.38 -4.86
CA LEU A 56 1.92 -0.18 -4.47
C LEU A 56 1.07 -1.43 -4.75
N LEU A 57 1.28 -2.11 -5.86
CA LEU A 57 0.59 -3.36 -6.19
C LEU A 57 0.95 -4.49 -5.25
N SER A 58 2.24 -4.66 -4.91
CA SER A 58 2.68 -5.64 -3.90
C SER A 58 2.02 -5.37 -2.56
N TRP A 59 2.08 -4.13 -2.09
CA TRP A 59 1.46 -3.74 -0.83
C TRP A 59 -0.06 -3.94 -0.80
N LYS A 60 -0.74 -3.65 -1.92
CA LYS A 60 -2.17 -3.94 -2.05
C LYS A 60 -2.47 -5.43 -1.96
N SER A 61 -1.66 -6.29 -2.59
CA SER A 61 -1.81 -7.75 -2.53
C SER A 61 -1.66 -8.27 -1.11
N GLU A 62 -0.62 -7.83 -0.40
CA GLU A 62 -0.38 -8.18 1.00
C GLU A 62 -1.58 -7.82 1.90
N LEU A 63 -2.13 -6.60 1.76
CA LEU A 63 -3.31 -6.16 2.53
C LEU A 63 -4.56 -6.97 2.21
N LEU A 64 -4.74 -7.39 0.95
CA LEU A 64 -5.89 -8.21 0.56
C LEU A 64 -5.77 -9.63 1.10
N GLU A 65 -4.57 -10.21 1.13
CA GLU A 65 -4.30 -11.52 1.73
C GLU A 65 -4.56 -11.50 3.25
N GLU A 66 -4.04 -10.49 3.97
CA GLU A 66 -4.30 -10.30 5.41
C GLU A 66 -5.80 -10.16 5.71
N ALA A 67 -6.55 -9.44 4.86
CA ALA A 67 -7.99 -9.27 5.01
C ALA A 67 -8.77 -10.59 4.80
N MET A 68 -8.30 -11.47 3.91
CA MET A 68 -8.89 -12.79 3.66
C MET A 68 -8.66 -13.73 4.84
N ASP A 69 -7.42 -13.83 5.33
CA ASP A 69 -7.05 -14.70 6.46
C ASP A 69 -7.83 -14.33 7.73
N THR A 70 -8.02 -13.03 7.97
CA THR A 70 -8.78 -12.54 9.11
C THR A 70 -10.26 -12.93 9.03
N LYS A 71 -10.84 -13.04 7.83
CA LYS A 71 -12.23 -13.45 7.62
C LYS A 71 -12.44 -14.92 7.94
N ASP A 72 -11.51 -15.78 7.55
CA ASP A 72 -11.62 -17.23 7.75
C ASP A 72 -11.47 -17.60 9.23
N ASN A 73 -10.61 -16.90 9.96
CA ASN A 73 -10.43 -17.07 11.41
C ASN A 73 -11.69 -16.68 12.20
N LEU A 74 -12.39 -15.61 11.81
CA LEU A 74 -13.65 -15.20 12.46
C LEU A 74 -14.82 -16.17 12.22
N SER A 75 -14.85 -16.83 11.08
CA SER A 75 -15.88 -17.83 10.77
C SER A 75 -15.76 -19.08 11.64
N SER A 76 -14.55 -19.43 12.05
CA SER A 76 -14.26 -20.63 12.84
C SER A 76 -14.48 -20.46 14.34
N GLU A 77 -14.31 -19.24 14.88
CA GLU A 77 -14.46 -18.95 16.32
C GLU A 77 -15.93 -18.77 16.78
N GLY A 78 -16.85 -18.55 15.85
CA GLY A 78 -18.28 -18.23 16.15
C GLY A 78 -19.14 -19.39 16.67
N LEU A 79 -18.62 -20.60 16.84
CA LEU A 79 -19.39 -21.81 17.18
C LEU A 79 -19.34 -22.24 18.65
N GLN A 80 -18.53 -21.60 19.49
CA GLN A 80 -18.50 -21.86 20.92
C GLN A 80 -19.29 -20.79 21.66
N ARG A 81 -20.32 -21.20 22.46
CA ARG A 81 -21.07 -20.31 23.36
C ARG A 81 -20.15 -19.86 24.50
N PRO A 82 -19.68 -18.62 24.53
CA PRO A 82 -18.81 -18.15 25.60
C PRO A 82 -19.60 -17.91 26.89
N ASP A 83 -18.96 -18.17 28.02
CA ASP A 83 -19.42 -17.75 29.34
C ASP A 83 -19.53 -16.21 29.42
N ILE A 84 -20.30 -15.68 30.39
CA ILE A 84 -20.57 -14.23 30.51
C ILE A 84 -19.29 -13.39 30.61
N ALA A 85 -18.23 -13.91 31.27
CA ALA A 85 -16.93 -13.25 31.37
C ALA A 85 -16.20 -13.18 30.02
N ASP A 86 -16.28 -14.21 29.19
CA ASP A 86 -15.70 -14.27 27.84
C ASP A 86 -16.41 -13.32 26.86
N ARG A 87 -17.68 -13.01 27.11
CA ARG A 87 -18.51 -12.20 26.23
C ARG A 87 -17.98 -10.78 26.06
N ALA A 88 -17.55 -10.14 27.16
CA ALA A 88 -16.97 -8.80 27.15
C ALA A 88 -15.63 -8.78 26.36
N GLN A 89 -14.82 -9.84 26.49
CA GLN A 89 -13.58 -9.97 25.75
C GLN A 89 -13.84 -10.17 24.25
N VAL A 90 -14.83 -10.99 23.89
CA VAL A 90 -15.25 -11.22 22.49
C VAL A 90 -15.75 -9.92 21.85
N GLU A 91 -16.58 -9.14 22.55
CA GLU A 91 -17.08 -7.86 22.06
C GLU A 91 -15.94 -6.83 21.87
N SER A 92 -14.98 -6.79 22.79
CA SER A 92 -13.79 -5.93 22.68
C SER A 92 -12.93 -6.32 21.48
N ASN A 93 -12.64 -7.60 21.31
CA ASN A 93 -11.87 -8.13 20.18
C ASN A 93 -12.59 -7.85 18.85
N ALA A 94 -13.89 -8.06 18.76
CA ALA A 94 -14.67 -7.75 17.58
C ALA A 94 -14.61 -6.25 17.21
N SER A 95 -14.66 -5.36 18.21
CA SER A 95 -14.54 -3.92 18.00
C SER A 95 -13.15 -3.53 17.44
N ILE A 96 -12.09 -4.13 17.98
CA ILE A 96 -10.71 -3.91 17.50
C ILE A 96 -10.58 -4.39 16.04
N GLN A 97 -11.09 -5.57 15.73
CA GLN A 97 -11.05 -6.15 14.39
C GLN A 97 -11.80 -5.28 13.37
N LEU A 98 -12.98 -4.77 13.72
CA LEU A 98 -13.73 -3.87 12.85
C LEU A 98 -12.96 -2.58 12.54
N ARG A 99 -12.31 -1.99 13.55
CA ARG A 99 -11.46 -0.80 13.35
C ARG A 99 -10.24 -1.09 12.46
N THR A 100 -9.63 -2.25 12.61
CA THR A 100 -8.52 -2.69 11.76
C THR A 100 -8.96 -2.82 10.31
N ARG A 101 -10.07 -3.50 10.04
CA ARG A 101 -10.66 -3.62 8.69
C ARG A 101 -11.01 -2.28 8.06
N ASP A 102 -11.53 -1.34 8.84
CA ASP A 102 -11.81 0.01 8.34
C ASP A 102 -10.54 0.75 7.95
N ARG A 103 -9.45 0.57 8.71
CA ARG A 103 -8.13 1.14 8.36
C ARG A 103 -7.56 0.51 7.08
N GLU A 104 -7.60 -0.81 6.96
CA GLU A 104 -7.15 -1.56 5.77
C GLU A 104 -7.92 -1.12 4.53
N ARG A 105 -9.25 -1.05 4.60
CA ARG A 105 -10.09 -0.58 3.49
C ARG A 105 -9.74 0.85 3.06
N LYS A 106 -9.54 1.76 4.03
CA LYS A 106 -9.11 3.14 3.74
C LYS A 106 -7.72 3.17 3.11
N LEU A 107 -6.82 2.29 3.56
CA LEU A 107 -5.47 2.18 3.02
C LEU A 107 -5.49 1.66 1.57
N ILE A 108 -6.26 0.62 1.28
CA ILE A 108 -6.46 0.10 -0.09
C ILE A 108 -7.02 1.22 -1.00
N SER A 109 -8.00 1.99 -0.54
CA SER A 109 -8.55 3.11 -1.30
C SER A 109 -7.50 4.19 -1.61
N LYS A 110 -6.58 4.47 -0.67
CA LYS A 110 -5.46 5.40 -0.89
C LYS A 110 -4.44 4.84 -1.88
N ILE A 111 -4.17 3.53 -1.84
CA ILE A 111 -3.30 2.86 -2.82
C ILE A 111 -3.92 2.96 -4.22
N ASP A 112 -5.21 2.69 -4.36
CA ASP A 112 -5.91 2.80 -5.64
C ASP A 112 -5.90 4.24 -6.17
N SER A 113 -6.01 5.23 -5.30
CA SER A 113 -5.88 6.65 -5.67
C SER A 113 -4.45 6.97 -6.14
N ALA A 114 -3.42 6.42 -5.49
CA ALA A 114 -2.03 6.59 -5.91
C ALA A 114 -1.77 5.93 -7.27
N LEU A 115 -2.28 4.73 -7.51
CA LEU A 115 -2.18 4.03 -8.80
C LEU A 115 -2.86 4.83 -9.92
N ARG A 116 -4.06 5.38 -9.69
CA ARG A 116 -4.71 6.27 -10.67
C ARG A 116 -3.87 7.50 -10.99
N ARG A 117 -3.20 8.10 -10.00
CA ARG A 117 -2.29 9.23 -10.24
C ARG A 117 -1.06 8.85 -11.06
N ILE A 118 -0.54 7.63 -10.90
CA ILE A 118 0.52 7.10 -11.75
C ILE A 118 0.04 7.00 -13.20
N ASP A 119 -1.17 6.46 -13.44
CA ASP A 119 -1.75 6.34 -14.76
C ASP A 119 -1.99 7.71 -15.44
N LEU A 120 -2.34 8.71 -14.63
CA LEU A 120 -2.54 10.10 -15.06
C LEU A 120 -1.23 10.91 -15.15
N LYS A 121 -0.07 10.32 -14.78
CA LYS A 121 1.23 10.99 -14.70
C LYS A 121 1.24 12.21 -13.77
N THR A 122 0.39 12.22 -12.76
CA THR A 122 0.30 13.25 -11.70
C THR A 122 0.87 12.77 -10.37
N TYR A 123 1.31 11.52 -10.30
CA TYR A 123 1.93 10.96 -9.10
C TYR A 123 3.26 11.65 -8.79
N GLY A 124 3.53 11.85 -7.51
CA GLY A 124 4.76 12.52 -7.05
C GLY A 124 4.62 14.03 -6.83
N TYR A 125 3.53 14.62 -7.27
CA TYR A 125 3.23 16.03 -7.08
C TYR A 125 2.15 16.23 -6.01
N CYS A 126 2.30 17.32 -5.26
CA CYS A 126 1.36 17.70 -4.20
C CYS A 126 0.01 18.13 -4.79
N GLU A 127 -1.09 17.56 -4.28
CA GLU A 127 -2.44 17.90 -4.75
C GLU A 127 -2.81 19.36 -4.46
N ASP A 128 -2.28 19.96 -3.40
CA ASP A 128 -2.59 21.34 -3.00
C ASP A 128 -1.71 22.39 -3.69
N THR A 129 -0.40 22.10 -3.83
CA THR A 129 0.57 23.11 -4.29
C THR A 129 1.12 22.83 -5.68
N GLY A 130 0.93 21.62 -6.20
CA GLY A 130 1.55 21.19 -7.46
C GLY A 130 3.06 20.97 -7.40
N GLU A 131 3.69 21.20 -6.25
CA GLU A 131 5.14 21.02 -6.07
C GLU A 131 5.54 19.55 -5.94
N PRO A 132 6.76 19.15 -6.30
CA PRO A 132 7.26 17.80 -6.09
C PRO A 132 7.23 17.41 -4.60
N ILE A 133 6.73 16.23 -4.29
CA ILE A 133 6.68 15.69 -2.91
C ILE A 133 8.07 15.26 -2.43
N GLY A 134 8.97 14.94 -3.33
CA GLY A 134 10.32 14.45 -3.05
C GLY A 134 10.37 12.93 -2.88
N LEU A 135 11.44 12.34 -3.46
CA LEU A 135 11.61 10.87 -3.49
C LEU A 135 11.74 10.25 -2.10
N GLY A 136 12.40 10.93 -1.16
CA GLY A 136 12.57 10.43 0.21
C GLY A 136 11.22 10.20 0.90
N ARG A 137 10.29 11.14 0.78
CA ARG A 137 8.94 11.02 1.33
C ARG A 137 8.13 9.93 0.64
N LEU A 138 8.20 9.82 -0.69
CA LEU A 138 7.48 8.79 -1.44
C LEU A 138 8.03 7.39 -1.18
N LYS A 139 9.34 7.23 -0.97
CA LYS A 139 9.94 5.96 -0.54
C LYS A 139 9.45 5.53 0.83
N ALA A 140 9.32 6.48 1.78
CA ALA A 140 8.80 6.21 3.12
C ALA A 140 7.28 6.00 3.12
N ARG A 141 6.54 6.76 2.31
CA ARG A 141 5.08 6.72 2.23
C ARG A 141 4.60 6.82 0.78
N PRO A 142 4.49 5.70 0.07
CA PRO A 142 4.14 5.70 -1.36
C PRO A 142 2.74 6.25 -1.69
N ILE A 143 1.83 6.27 -0.71
CA ILE A 143 0.47 6.82 -0.85
C ILE A 143 0.39 8.33 -0.54
N ALA A 144 1.52 9.02 -0.34
CA ALA A 144 1.50 10.44 -0.04
C ALA A 144 0.94 11.24 -1.22
N SER A 145 0.01 12.15 -0.92
CA SER A 145 -0.59 13.08 -1.88
C SER A 145 -0.20 14.54 -1.60
N LEU A 146 0.33 14.81 -0.41
CA LEU A 146 0.71 16.15 0.02
C LEU A 146 2.21 16.23 0.34
N SER A 147 2.82 17.38 0.07
CA SER A 147 4.16 17.72 0.55
C SER A 147 4.16 17.82 2.09
N VAL A 148 5.33 17.83 2.72
CA VAL A 148 5.44 17.98 4.19
C VAL A 148 4.80 19.29 4.63
N GLN A 149 5.10 20.38 3.92
CA GLN A 149 4.57 21.71 4.25
C GLN A 149 3.04 21.81 4.07
N ALA A 150 2.48 21.18 3.03
CA ALA A 150 1.04 21.11 2.83
C ALA A 150 0.36 20.30 3.93
N GLN A 151 0.94 19.16 4.31
CA GLN A 151 0.44 18.32 5.38
C GLN A 151 0.44 19.05 6.72
N GLU A 152 1.51 19.75 7.08
CA GLU A 152 1.60 20.54 8.30
C GLU A 152 0.56 21.66 8.35
N ARG A 153 0.30 22.32 7.21
CA ARG A 153 -0.77 23.34 7.11
C ARG A 153 -2.15 22.71 7.35
N HIS A 154 -2.43 21.55 6.76
CA HIS A 154 -3.69 20.84 6.98
C HIS A 154 -3.87 20.47 8.45
N GLU A 155 -2.86 19.87 9.07
CA GLU A 155 -2.92 19.47 10.47
C GLU A 155 -3.08 20.65 11.42
N LYS A 156 -2.45 21.78 11.10
CA LYS A 156 -2.61 23.02 11.87
C LYS A 156 -4.05 23.55 11.76
N ASN A 157 -4.61 23.56 10.58
CA ASN A 157 -5.98 24.00 10.36
C ASN A 157 -6.99 23.07 11.06
N GLU A 158 -6.82 21.76 10.96
CA GLU A 158 -7.70 20.80 11.64
C GLU A 158 -7.70 20.97 13.17
N ARG A 159 -6.56 21.34 13.78
CA ARG A 159 -6.51 21.63 15.22
C ARG A 159 -7.31 22.86 15.57
N VAL A 160 -7.19 23.92 14.81
CA VAL A 160 -7.92 25.19 15.06
C VAL A 160 -9.43 24.98 14.98
N TYR A 161 -9.92 24.19 14.01
CA TYR A 161 -11.36 23.91 13.87
C TYR A 161 -11.92 22.88 14.84
N LYS A 162 -11.08 22.12 15.54
CA LYS A 162 -11.51 21.16 16.58
C LYS A 162 -11.71 21.80 17.94
N ASP A 163 -11.13 22.97 18.14
CA ASP A 163 -11.17 23.71 19.41
C ASP A 163 -12.28 24.78 19.43
N GLU A 164 -13.11 24.88 18.36
CA GLU A 164 -14.37 25.64 18.29
C GLU A 164 -15.59 24.68 18.43
#